data_7ab4b8e6898db2b41e7dd560c32e70dd
#
_entry.id   7ab4b8e6898db2b41e7dd560c32e70dd
#
_cell.length_a   1.000
_cell.length_b   1.000
_cell.length_c   1.000
_cell.angle_alpha   90.00
_cell.angle_beta   90.00
_cell.angle_gamma   90.00
#
_symmetry.space_group_name_H-M   'P 1'
#
loop_
_entity.id
_entity.type
_entity.pdbx_description
1 polymer ?
#
loop_
_entity_poly.entity_id
_entity_poly.type
_entity_poly.pdbx_seq_one_letter_code
_entity_poly.pdbx_strand_id
1 'polypeptide(L)'
;MPKYEIEVKKFSELQNKIEIPKFQRGLVWNKNKKKEFIKTLKAGLPIGVLLLSKKGDKYLIVDGLQRFTTMMEYSKDFFSYIEKSEITDVDLMSIIIASADARTVFDAYNPDAKQKEFERMRDIIADKISNGQGKNPNMISTEVAVELCKKIAALPDKDLVAILNAAYLVVEKVFNQAKIDDITIPLIIFKGNEDELANIFQKLNQEGVKLSKYDVFAATWVNHVVHVKNDPAFIDFIIKKYDIAQRESDLDIEAYDPDEMKQKGELTVFEYAFAVGKALMDKCKKLFPKIDDAKVDSIGFLILAELMGLTYQNMGNLAKTIESYKTLDFKKLKDAILEAGFFVENALSSYIESPTKSKTGKRASLVCHSELQLASYIIVVFKLKYDLTPQNGLVGRSKSKELSRVKDNLYKHYLYDILRGFWSGSGDSKLEEIIADPTTCRYTKDVSRDEFEMAVSTWLADGNRKAESKNVSAETKLFLNYLLRDSVPNVDKISYDVEHCVPKDVLQKYYIKKGLVVPISAPCNLVYIPSADNRSKGELTYYQRQAKEPGTFKLDGDQLDQLGYPTKGELVFVESTATMTEKNYFAYLEGRKQVVLHKFMTALYK
;
A
#
# COMPACT_ATOMS: atom_id res chain seq x y z
N MET A 1 12.82 42.03 13.51
CA MET A 1 12.96 42.00 12.05
C MET A 1 12.27 40.78 11.54
N PRO A 2 11.65 40.81 10.34
CA PRO A 2 11.08 39.58 9.78
C PRO A 2 12.16 38.53 9.58
N LYS A 3 11.85 37.27 9.94
CA LYS A 3 12.76 36.12 9.79
C LYS A 3 12.72 35.51 8.38
N TYR A 4 12.31 36.27 7.41
CA TYR A 4 12.25 35.87 6.02
C TYR A 4 12.47 37.04 5.08
N GLU A 5 12.85 36.75 3.85
CA GLU A 5 12.87 37.67 2.72
C GLU A 5 12.16 37.07 1.52
N ILE A 6 11.70 37.96 0.63
CA ILE A 6 11.00 37.55 -0.62
C ILE A 6 11.98 37.81 -1.76
N GLU A 7 12.21 36.80 -2.57
CA GLU A 7 13.03 36.86 -3.77
C GLU A 7 12.25 36.31 -4.99
N VAL A 8 12.73 36.65 -6.18
CA VAL A 8 12.27 36.06 -7.42
C VAL A 8 13.50 35.58 -8.19
N LYS A 9 13.52 34.31 -8.58
CA LYS A 9 14.63 33.71 -9.35
C LYS A 9 14.11 32.96 -10.55
N LYS A 10 14.94 32.84 -11.59
CA LYS A 10 14.65 31.95 -12.71
C LYS A 10 14.76 30.49 -12.28
N PHE A 11 13.98 29.61 -12.92
CA PHE A 11 14.07 28.17 -12.65
C PHE A 11 15.48 27.64 -12.88
N SER A 12 16.15 28.06 -13.95
CA SER A 12 17.55 27.70 -14.26
C SER A 12 18.55 28.06 -13.16
N GLU A 13 18.29 29.11 -12.38
CA GLU A 13 19.17 29.49 -11.26
C GLU A 13 19.02 28.59 -10.03
N LEU A 14 17.91 27.84 -9.95
CA LEU A 14 17.56 26.99 -8.83
C LEU A 14 17.89 25.52 -9.05
N GLN A 15 17.92 25.04 -10.30
CA GLN A 15 18.03 23.61 -10.65
C GLN A 15 19.12 22.85 -9.90
N ASN A 16 20.31 23.46 -9.72
CA ASN A 16 21.46 22.80 -9.07
C ASN A 16 21.74 23.32 -7.64
N LYS A 17 20.82 24.10 -7.08
CA LYS A 17 20.99 24.71 -5.76
C LYS A 17 20.01 24.24 -4.72
N ILE A 18 19.01 23.45 -5.11
CA ILE A 18 18.00 22.93 -4.20
C ILE A 18 18.43 21.57 -3.66
N GLU A 19 18.37 21.43 -2.35
CA GLU A 19 18.51 20.17 -1.61
C GLU A 19 17.23 19.86 -0.82
N ILE A 20 17.05 18.59 -0.49
CA ILE A 20 15.93 18.10 0.31
C ILE A 20 16.40 17.96 1.76
N PRO A 21 15.73 18.59 2.75
CA PRO A 21 15.99 18.28 4.14
C PRO A 21 15.62 16.83 4.48
N LYS A 22 16.35 16.18 5.39
CA LYS A 22 16.14 14.77 5.79
C LYS A 22 14.72 14.46 6.25
N PHE A 23 13.99 15.45 6.75
CA PHE A 23 12.62 15.29 7.22
C PHE A 23 11.56 15.39 6.11
N GLN A 24 11.92 15.70 4.87
CA GLN A 24 10.95 15.90 3.81
C GLN A 24 10.27 14.57 3.44
N ARG A 25 8.96 14.62 3.21
CA ARG A 25 8.20 13.46 2.74
C ARG A 25 8.49 13.14 1.28
N GLY A 26 8.23 11.89 0.89
CA GLY A 26 8.34 11.46 -0.49
C GLY A 26 7.37 12.16 -1.46
N LEU A 27 7.54 11.90 -2.75
CA LEU A 27 6.67 12.46 -3.79
C LEU A 27 5.30 11.77 -3.76
N VAL A 28 4.23 12.58 -3.72
CA VAL A 28 2.85 12.11 -3.60
C VAL A 28 1.96 12.52 -4.79
N TRP A 29 2.44 13.37 -5.70
CA TRP A 29 1.66 13.78 -6.86
C TRP A 29 1.61 12.67 -7.90
N ASN A 30 0.39 12.31 -8.30
CA ASN A 30 0.17 11.42 -9.42
C ASN A 30 0.36 12.16 -10.77
N LYS A 31 0.43 11.38 -11.85
CA LYS A 31 0.67 11.91 -13.21
C LYS A 31 -0.34 12.99 -13.63
N ASN A 32 -1.61 12.85 -13.26
CA ASN A 32 -2.64 13.83 -13.62
C ASN A 32 -2.39 15.18 -12.92
N LYS A 33 -2.08 15.16 -11.63
CA LYS A 33 -1.79 16.37 -10.86
C LYS A 33 -0.54 17.07 -11.35
N LYS A 34 0.49 16.33 -11.75
CA LYS A 34 1.70 16.87 -12.39
C LYS A 34 1.36 17.56 -13.73
N LYS A 35 0.54 16.93 -14.58
CA LYS A 35 0.10 17.51 -15.85
C LYS A 35 -0.69 18.80 -15.67
N GLU A 36 -1.65 18.83 -14.76
CA GLU A 36 -2.42 20.05 -14.45
C GLU A 36 -1.52 21.18 -13.94
N PHE A 37 -0.52 20.87 -13.13
CA PHE A 37 0.45 21.85 -12.68
C PHE A 37 1.28 22.42 -13.85
N ILE A 38 1.80 21.58 -14.75
CA ILE A 38 2.55 22.03 -15.93
C ILE A 38 1.67 22.85 -16.86
N LYS A 39 0.40 22.52 -17.01
CA LYS A 39 -0.56 23.31 -17.77
C LYS A 39 -0.73 24.73 -17.17
N THR A 40 -0.86 24.82 -15.84
CA THR A 40 -0.92 26.08 -15.11
C THR A 40 0.35 26.91 -15.34
N LEU A 41 1.51 26.26 -15.25
CA LEU A 41 2.83 26.85 -15.47
C LEU A 41 2.96 27.42 -16.89
N LYS A 42 2.61 26.64 -17.93
CA LYS A 42 2.64 27.04 -19.36
C LYS A 42 1.67 28.18 -19.67
N ALA A 43 0.56 28.23 -18.96
CA ALA A 43 -0.42 29.33 -19.10
C ALA A 43 0.05 30.63 -18.42
N GLY A 44 1.22 30.67 -17.79
CA GLY A 44 1.73 31.85 -17.07
C GLY A 44 0.92 32.20 -15.82
N LEU A 45 0.13 31.26 -15.31
CA LEU A 45 -0.66 31.46 -14.09
C LEU A 45 0.17 31.27 -12.83
N PRO A 46 -0.22 31.89 -11.68
CA PRO A 46 0.50 31.75 -10.44
C PRO A 46 0.62 30.29 -9.97
N ILE A 47 1.84 29.84 -9.76
CA ILE A 47 2.16 28.47 -9.32
C ILE A 47 2.35 28.35 -7.81
N GLY A 48 2.14 29.44 -7.07
CA GLY A 48 2.45 29.55 -5.63
C GLY A 48 3.93 29.84 -5.40
N VAL A 49 4.26 30.07 -4.14
CA VAL A 49 5.61 30.44 -3.67
C VAL A 49 6.34 29.20 -3.20
N LEU A 50 7.66 29.08 -3.47
CA LEU A 50 8.50 28.08 -2.80
C LEU A 50 9.04 28.65 -1.50
N LEU A 51 8.95 27.89 -0.42
CA LEU A 51 9.62 28.22 0.85
C LEU A 51 10.94 27.48 0.93
N LEU A 52 12.00 28.24 1.04
CA LEU A 52 13.38 27.75 1.09
C LEU A 52 14.07 28.22 2.38
N SER A 53 15.02 27.44 2.88
CA SER A 53 15.98 27.88 3.90
C SER A 53 17.37 27.91 3.29
N LYS A 54 18.10 29.02 3.46
CA LYS A 54 19.42 29.17 2.87
C LYS A 54 20.48 28.49 3.74
N LYS A 55 21.31 27.64 3.12
CA LYS A 55 22.43 26.94 3.77
C LYS A 55 23.68 27.06 2.90
N GLY A 56 24.55 28.01 3.23
CA GLY A 56 25.69 28.32 2.36
C GLY A 56 25.25 28.82 0.98
N ASP A 57 25.72 28.16 -0.06
CA ASP A 57 25.37 28.45 -1.46
C ASP A 57 24.14 27.66 -1.97
N LYS A 58 23.59 26.78 -1.16
CA LYS A 58 22.42 25.95 -1.48
C LYS A 58 21.18 26.38 -0.71
N TYR A 59 20.04 25.84 -1.10
CA TYR A 59 18.73 26.08 -0.48
C TYR A 59 18.09 24.74 -0.12
N LEU A 60 17.60 24.63 1.12
CA LEU A 60 16.76 23.51 1.54
C LEU A 60 15.30 23.83 1.19
N ILE A 61 14.63 22.93 0.46
CA ILE A 61 13.23 23.13 0.10
C ILE A 61 12.31 22.68 1.23
N VAL A 62 11.65 23.63 1.88
CA VAL A 62 10.75 23.40 3.02
C VAL A 62 9.31 23.17 2.55
N ASP A 63 8.84 24.00 1.63
CA ASP A 63 7.56 23.78 0.92
C ASP A 63 7.74 24.00 -0.58
N GLY A 64 6.96 23.24 -1.36
CA GLY A 64 6.96 23.30 -2.82
C GLY A 64 7.76 22.17 -3.48
N LEU A 65 8.23 21.16 -2.74
CA LEU A 65 8.99 20.03 -3.29
C LEU A 65 8.27 19.38 -4.50
N GLN A 66 6.98 19.08 -4.39
CA GLN A 66 6.20 18.47 -5.47
C GLN A 66 6.18 19.33 -6.74
N ARG A 67 6.08 20.66 -6.57
CA ARG A 67 6.09 21.64 -7.68
C ARG A 67 7.46 21.70 -8.32
N PHE A 68 8.51 21.83 -7.52
CA PHE A 68 9.89 21.94 -8.00
C PHE A 68 10.35 20.65 -8.72
N THR A 69 10.11 19.49 -8.14
CA THR A 69 10.46 18.19 -8.77
C THR A 69 9.65 17.95 -10.05
N THR A 70 8.40 18.40 -10.11
CA THR A 70 7.62 18.32 -11.36
C THR A 70 8.20 19.23 -12.45
N MET A 71 8.68 20.42 -12.12
CA MET A 71 9.41 21.27 -13.07
C MET A 71 10.72 20.63 -13.53
N MET A 72 11.48 20.01 -12.61
CA MET A 72 12.71 19.27 -12.93
C MET A 72 12.44 18.09 -13.88
N GLU A 73 11.42 17.29 -13.59
CA GLU A 73 10.98 16.18 -14.43
C GLU A 73 10.57 16.66 -15.83
N TYR A 74 9.76 17.71 -15.87
CA TYR A 74 9.31 18.30 -17.12
C TYR A 74 10.46 18.91 -17.95
N SER A 75 11.42 19.58 -17.33
CA SER A 75 12.56 20.15 -18.06
C SER A 75 13.46 19.07 -18.69
N LYS A 76 13.53 17.88 -18.09
CA LYS A 76 14.28 16.72 -18.60
C LYS A 76 13.52 15.94 -19.66
N ASP A 77 12.22 15.78 -19.49
CA ASP A 77 11.34 15.00 -20.37
C ASP A 77 9.96 15.65 -20.50
N PHE A 78 9.87 16.72 -21.30
CA PHE A 78 8.59 17.35 -21.59
C PHE A 78 7.69 16.51 -22.50
N PHE A 79 8.23 15.53 -23.21
CA PHE A 79 7.50 14.68 -24.16
C PHE A 79 6.31 13.96 -23.53
N SER A 80 6.47 13.49 -22.28
CA SER A 80 5.41 12.80 -21.54
C SER A 80 4.26 13.73 -21.06
N TYR A 81 4.41 15.04 -21.22
CA TYR A 81 3.47 16.08 -20.82
C TYR A 81 2.77 16.76 -21.98
N ILE A 82 3.08 16.38 -23.23
CA ILE A 82 2.43 16.96 -24.43
C ILE A 82 0.94 16.62 -24.42
N GLU A 83 0.14 17.65 -24.64
CA GLU A 83 -1.31 17.55 -24.81
C GLU A 83 -1.73 17.90 -26.24
N LYS A 84 -2.74 17.20 -26.74
CA LYS A 84 -3.30 17.45 -28.07
C LYS A 84 -3.78 18.89 -28.25
N SER A 85 -4.25 19.52 -27.18
CA SER A 85 -4.72 20.92 -27.16
C SER A 85 -3.63 21.96 -27.45
N GLU A 86 -2.34 21.57 -27.35
CA GLU A 86 -1.22 22.45 -27.67
C GLU A 86 -1.05 22.68 -29.18
N ILE A 87 -1.64 21.79 -29.99
CA ILE A 87 -1.67 21.87 -31.46
C ILE A 87 -3.02 22.47 -31.85
N THR A 88 -3.02 23.74 -32.19
CA THR A 88 -4.24 24.48 -32.47
C THR A 88 -4.73 24.24 -33.91
N ASP A 89 -5.99 24.59 -34.20
CA ASP A 89 -6.54 24.52 -35.57
C ASP A 89 -5.77 25.44 -36.53
N VAL A 90 -5.20 26.54 -36.05
CA VAL A 90 -4.34 27.44 -36.84
C VAL A 90 -3.05 26.71 -37.23
N ASP A 91 -2.45 25.94 -36.33
CA ASP A 91 -1.26 25.16 -36.64
C ASP A 91 -1.55 24.08 -37.70
N LEU A 92 -2.70 23.41 -37.59
CA LEU A 92 -3.13 22.39 -38.55
C LEU A 92 -3.45 23.01 -39.90
N MET A 93 -4.12 24.15 -39.91
CA MET A 93 -4.41 24.88 -41.13
C MET A 93 -3.13 25.35 -41.83
N SER A 94 -2.09 25.74 -41.10
CA SER A 94 -0.79 26.11 -41.68
C SER A 94 -0.16 24.98 -42.50
N ILE A 95 -0.33 23.72 -42.04
CA ILE A 95 0.13 22.54 -42.78
C ILE A 95 -0.71 22.29 -44.04
N ILE A 96 -2.04 22.47 -43.95
CA ILE A 96 -2.94 22.30 -45.11
C ILE A 96 -2.62 23.31 -46.21
N ILE A 97 -2.44 24.58 -45.85
CA ILE A 97 -2.20 25.66 -46.86
C ILE A 97 -0.77 25.60 -47.44
N ALA A 98 0.14 24.83 -46.88
CA ALA A 98 1.47 24.62 -47.42
C ALA A 98 1.43 23.89 -48.78
N SER A 99 0.34 23.18 -49.10
CA SER A 99 0.06 22.58 -50.40
C SER A 99 -1.20 23.17 -51.01
N ALA A 100 -1.11 23.69 -52.23
CA ALA A 100 -2.25 24.24 -52.95
C ALA A 100 -3.34 23.18 -53.25
N ASP A 101 -2.91 21.95 -53.54
CA ASP A 101 -3.81 20.82 -53.78
C ASP A 101 -4.50 20.40 -52.50
N ALA A 102 -3.76 20.31 -51.39
CA ALA A 102 -4.31 19.98 -50.07
C ALA A 102 -5.37 21.00 -49.65
N ARG A 103 -5.09 22.27 -49.85
CA ARG A 103 -6.05 23.36 -49.58
C ARG A 103 -7.34 23.20 -50.38
N THR A 104 -7.22 22.92 -51.67
CA THR A 104 -8.38 22.75 -52.55
C THR A 104 -9.27 21.59 -52.11
N VAL A 105 -8.66 20.46 -51.78
CA VAL A 105 -9.37 19.26 -51.27
C VAL A 105 -10.04 19.56 -49.92
N PHE A 106 -9.30 20.19 -48.99
CA PHE A 106 -9.79 20.48 -47.64
C PHE A 106 -10.92 21.52 -47.66
N ASP A 107 -10.83 22.53 -48.52
CA ASP A 107 -11.88 23.55 -48.64
C ASP A 107 -13.21 22.97 -49.15
N ALA A 108 -13.18 21.88 -49.92
CA ALA A 108 -14.36 21.14 -50.37
C ALA A 108 -15.04 20.30 -49.28
N TYR A 109 -14.38 20.07 -48.14
CA TYR A 109 -14.96 19.31 -47.02
C TYR A 109 -16.05 20.11 -46.31
N ASN A 110 -17.10 19.41 -45.85
CA ASN A 110 -18.07 20.00 -44.94
C ASN A 110 -17.44 20.23 -43.54
N PRO A 111 -18.05 21.03 -42.65
CA PRO A 111 -17.49 21.33 -41.34
C PRO A 111 -17.14 20.11 -40.49
N ASP A 112 -17.98 19.07 -40.49
CA ASP A 112 -17.75 17.85 -39.72
C ASP A 112 -16.55 17.05 -40.25
N ALA A 113 -16.37 17.00 -41.57
CA ALA A 113 -15.21 16.35 -42.19
C ALA A 113 -13.92 17.13 -41.90
N LYS A 114 -13.94 18.47 -41.94
CA LYS A 114 -12.80 19.31 -41.54
C LYS A 114 -12.39 19.03 -40.08
N GLN A 115 -13.35 19.02 -39.19
CA GLN A 115 -13.07 18.74 -37.76
C GLN A 115 -12.48 17.36 -37.53
N LYS A 116 -13.02 16.34 -38.18
CA LYS A 116 -12.45 14.96 -38.07
C LYS A 116 -11.02 14.88 -38.62
N GLU A 117 -10.73 15.59 -39.71
CA GLU A 117 -9.39 15.59 -40.29
C GLU A 117 -8.40 16.35 -39.38
N PHE A 118 -8.82 17.46 -38.79
CA PHE A 118 -8.03 18.15 -37.77
C PHE A 118 -7.77 17.29 -36.54
N GLU A 119 -8.72 16.53 -36.05
CA GLU A 119 -8.53 15.60 -34.95
C GLU A 119 -7.49 14.54 -35.29
N ARG A 120 -7.55 13.94 -36.50
CA ARG A 120 -6.56 12.95 -36.96
C ARG A 120 -5.16 13.55 -37.09
N MET A 121 -5.03 14.75 -37.69
CA MET A 121 -3.75 15.44 -37.80
C MET A 121 -3.16 15.73 -36.42
N ARG A 122 -3.99 16.25 -35.52
CA ARG A 122 -3.59 16.54 -34.13
C ARG A 122 -3.10 15.28 -33.39
N ASP A 123 -3.81 14.17 -33.57
CA ASP A 123 -3.42 12.89 -32.99
C ASP A 123 -2.06 12.40 -33.51
N ILE A 124 -1.82 12.50 -34.81
CA ILE A 124 -0.56 12.13 -35.44
C ILE A 124 0.60 12.98 -34.90
N ILE A 125 0.40 14.32 -34.90
CA ILE A 125 1.46 15.25 -34.47
C ILE A 125 1.76 15.05 -32.98
N ALA A 126 0.74 14.98 -32.12
CA ALA A 126 0.90 14.78 -30.68
C ALA A 126 1.56 13.43 -30.36
N ASP A 127 1.18 12.36 -31.06
CA ASP A 127 1.80 11.04 -30.91
C ASP A 127 3.28 11.06 -31.26
N LYS A 128 3.63 11.64 -32.41
CA LYS A 128 5.05 11.72 -32.86
C LYS A 128 5.90 12.57 -31.93
N ILE A 129 5.37 13.68 -31.41
CA ILE A 129 6.09 14.49 -30.43
C ILE A 129 6.24 13.71 -29.12
N SER A 130 5.17 13.13 -28.58
CA SER A 130 5.20 12.38 -27.31
C SER A 130 6.17 11.19 -27.33
N ASN A 131 6.36 10.57 -28.48
CA ASN A 131 7.32 9.45 -28.69
C ASN A 131 8.68 9.95 -29.22
N GLY A 132 8.93 11.25 -29.15
CA GLY A 132 10.12 11.89 -29.69
C GLY A 132 11.33 11.99 -28.77
N GLN A 133 11.34 11.31 -27.63
CA GLN A 133 12.44 11.38 -26.68
C GLN A 133 13.80 11.10 -27.34
N GLY A 134 14.77 11.99 -27.12
CA GLY A 134 16.09 11.91 -27.72
C GLY A 134 16.17 12.41 -29.17
N LYS A 135 15.07 12.88 -29.78
CA LYS A 135 15.02 13.43 -31.13
C LYS A 135 14.95 14.96 -31.12
N ASN A 136 15.51 15.58 -32.13
CA ASN A 136 15.37 17.02 -32.35
C ASN A 136 14.12 17.36 -33.18
N PRO A 137 13.71 18.65 -33.27
CA PRO A 137 12.53 19.07 -34.04
C PRO A 137 12.54 18.60 -35.51
N ASN A 138 13.71 18.61 -36.18
CA ASN A 138 13.81 18.18 -37.58
C ASN A 138 13.48 16.69 -37.76
N MET A 139 13.96 15.83 -36.84
CA MET A 139 13.68 14.39 -36.91
C MET A 139 12.20 14.10 -36.71
N ILE A 140 11.60 14.75 -35.71
CA ILE A 140 10.15 14.57 -35.41
C ILE A 140 9.29 15.12 -36.53
N SER A 141 9.60 16.31 -37.07
CA SER A 141 8.83 16.90 -38.17
C SER A 141 8.88 16.05 -39.43
N THR A 142 10.01 15.38 -39.70
CA THR A 142 10.12 14.44 -40.82
C THR A 142 9.16 13.25 -40.61
N GLU A 143 9.13 12.66 -39.41
CA GLU A 143 8.20 11.58 -39.09
C GLU A 143 6.73 12.03 -39.14
N VAL A 144 6.44 13.25 -38.68
CA VAL A 144 5.12 13.88 -38.75
C VAL A 144 4.69 14.06 -40.21
N ALA A 145 5.52 14.67 -41.02
CA ALA A 145 5.17 14.95 -42.42
C ALA A 145 4.90 13.67 -43.23
N VAL A 146 5.77 12.67 -43.08
CA VAL A 146 5.61 11.35 -43.73
C VAL A 146 4.31 10.66 -43.27
N GLU A 147 4.01 10.71 -41.98
CA GLU A 147 2.82 10.05 -41.45
C GLU A 147 1.53 10.80 -41.83
N LEU A 148 1.58 12.12 -41.88
CA LEU A 148 0.46 12.96 -42.35
C LEU A 148 0.15 12.64 -43.81
N CYS A 149 1.14 12.65 -44.72
CA CYS A 149 0.92 12.31 -46.14
C CYS A 149 0.35 10.90 -46.32
N LYS A 150 0.71 9.95 -45.49
CA LYS A 150 0.18 8.57 -45.54
C LYS A 150 -1.27 8.45 -45.08
N LYS A 151 -1.66 9.21 -44.06
CA LYS A 151 -2.93 8.98 -43.33
C LYS A 151 -3.99 10.04 -43.61
N ILE A 152 -3.61 11.22 -44.06
CA ILE A 152 -4.49 12.35 -44.35
C ILE A 152 -4.72 12.46 -45.85
N ALA A 153 -5.89 12.10 -46.28
CA ALA A 153 -6.23 12.02 -47.71
C ALA A 153 -6.05 13.36 -48.47
N ALA A 154 -6.18 14.48 -47.77
CA ALA A 154 -6.00 15.81 -48.35
C ALA A 154 -4.51 16.15 -48.60
N LEU A 155 -3.53 15.45 -48.00
CA LEU A 155 -2.10 15.80 -48.07
C LEU A 155 -1.37 14.91 -49.07
N PRO A 156 -0.99 15.40 -50.27
CA PRO A 156 -0.36 14.58 -51.30
C PRO A 156 1.15 14.41 -51.08
N ASP A 157 1.69 13.20 -51.36
CA ASP A 157 3.10 12.89 -51.25
C ASP A 157 4.04 13.79 -52.07
N LYS A 158 3.55 14.31 -53.19
CA LYS A 158 4.33 15.22 -54.07
C LYS A 158 4.71 16.54 -53.37
N ASP A 159 3.94 16.96 -52.37
CA ASP A 159 4.16 18.20 -51.64
C ASP A 159 4.85 17.97 -50.28
N LEU A 160 5.43 16.78 -50.07
CA LEU A 160 6.05 16.37 -48.81
C LEU A 160 7.04 17.39 -48.25
N VAL A 161 7.83 18.06 -49.10
CA VAL A 161 8.81 19.09 -48.67
C VAL A 161 8.12 20.32 -48.10
N ALA A 162 7.03 20.77 -48.71
CA ALA A 162 6.26 21.93 -48.22
C ALA A 162 5.55 21.59 -46.90
N ILE A 163 4.97 20.37 -46.81
CA ILE A 163 4.32 19.83 -45.62
C ILE A 163 5.34 19.67 -44.49
N LEU A 164 6.55 19.18 -44.79
CA LEU A 164 7.65 19.04 -43.83
C LEU A 164 8.03 20.40 -43.22
N ASN A 165 8.20 21.44 -44.05
CA ASN A 165 8.57 22.75 -43.55
C ASN A 165 7.46 23.36 -42.66
N ALA A 166 6.18 23.16 -42.99
CA ALA A 166 5.08 23.60 -42.17
C ALA A 166 4.98 22.79 -40.87
N ALA A 167 5.14 21.46 -40.94
CA ALA A 167 5.18 20.58 -39.76
C ALA A 167 6.36 20.92 -38.82
N TYR A 168 7.51 21.31 -39.37
CA TYR A 168 8.64 21.78 -38.61
C TYR A 168 8.30 23.00 -37.75
N LEU A 169 7.63 23.99 -38.30
CA LEU A 169 7.25 25.18 -37.54
C LEU A 169 6.29 24.86 -36.40
N VAL A 170 5.37 23.91 -36.59
CA VAL A 170 4.45 23.45 -35.56
C VAL A 170 5.23 22.69 -34.45
N VAL A 171 6.08 21.77 -34.83
CA VAL A 171 6.91 20.99 -33.86
C VAL A 171 7.84 21.94 -33.10
N GLU A 172 8.56 22.82 -33.79
CA GLU A 172 9.46 23.80 -33.18
C GLU A 172 8.73 24.73 -32.19
N LYS A 173 7.52 25.19 -32.55
CA LYS A 173 6.65 25.97 -31.65
C LYS A 173 6.42 25.19 -30.32
N VAL A 174 6.03 23.92 -30.41
CA VAL A 174 5.81 23.07 -29.23
C VAL A 174 7.09 22.92 -28.39
N PHE A 175 8.24 22.69 -29.03
CA PHE A 175 9.54 22.64 -28.35
C PHE A 175 9.92 23.96 -27.66
N ASN A 176 9.65 25.10 -28.30
CA ASN A 176 9.94 26.41 -27.70
C ASN A 176 9.00 26.71 -26.54
N GLN A 177 7.74 26.31 -26.62
CA GLN A 177 6.77 26.45 -25.52
C GLN A 177 7.05 25.50 -24.36
N ALA A 178 7.82 24.43 -24.58
CA ALA A 178 8.23 23.50 -23.53
C ALA A 178 9.40 24.00 -22.68
N LYS A 179 10.12 25.04 -23.12
CA LYS A 179 11.25 25.62 -22.37
C LYS A 179 10.76 26.39 -21.16
N ILE A 180 11.19 25.98 -19.97
CA ILE A 180 10.80 26.60 -18.69
C ILE A 180 11.98 27.26 -17.96
N ASP A 181 13.18 27.27 -18.52
CA ASP A 181 14.41 27.75 -17.87
C ASP A 181 14.32 29.20 -17.41
N ASP A 182 13.64 30.04 -18.18
CA ASP A 182 13.47 31.47 -17.91
C ASP A 182 12.23 31.80 -17.07
N ILE A 183 11.44 30.80 -16.68
CA ILE A 183 10.27 31.04 -15.83
C ILE A 183 10.74 31.54 -14.47
N THR A 184 10.14 32.64 -14.00
CA THR A 184 10.42 33.24 -12.72
C THR A 184 9.58 32.60 -11.62
N ILE A 185 10.26 32.20 -10.53
CA ILE A 185 9.66 31.53 -9.39
C ILE A 185 9.72 32.46 -8.19
N PRO A 186 8.59 32.79 -7.56
CA PRO A 186 8.58 33.56 -6.32
C PRO A 186 9.04 32.67 -5.16
N LEU A 187 9.92 33.21 -4.33
CA LEU A 187 10.56 32.51 -3.22
C LEU A 187 10.31 33.26 -1.91
N ILE A 188 10.10 32.52 -0.84
CA ILE A 188 10.27 32.99 0.53
C ILE A 188 11.53 32.31 1.08
N ILE A 189 12.55 33.10 1.41
CA ILE A 189 13.80 32.61 2.01
C ILE A 189 13.72 32.80 3.52
N PHE A 190 13.62 31.68 4.25
CA PHE A 190 13.61 31.69 5.69
C PHE A 190 15.03 31.88 6.27
N LYS A 191 15.15 32.73 7.28
CA LYS A 191 16.40 33.11 7.93
C LYS A 191 16.43 32.80 9.44
N GLY A 192 15.45 32.05 9.95
CA GLY A 192 15.43 31.60 11.35
C GLY A 192 16.27 30.34 11.57
N ASN A 193 16.18 29.79 12.79
CA ASN A 193 16.86 28.55 13.14
C ASN A 193 16.11 27.30 12.66
N GLU A 194 16.76 26.12 12.70
CA GLU A 194 16.23 24.85 12.24
C GLU A 194 15.00 24.40 13.04
N ASP A 195 14.93 24.67 14.35
CA ASP A 195 13.78 24.33 15.20
C ASP A 195 12.51 25.08 14.78
N GLU A 196 12.67 26.34 14.34
CA GLU A 196 11.56 27.15 13.84
C GLU A 196 11.12 26.68 12.46
N LEU A 197 12.04 26.12 11.67
CA LEU A 197 11.76 25.60 10.32
C LEU A 197 10.76 24.45 10.36
N ALA A 198 10.92 23.53 11.31
CA ALA A 198 9.99 22.41 11.53
C ALA A 198 8.58 22.90 11.89
N ASN A 199 8.47 23.93 12.73
CA ASN A 199 7.18 24.53 13.10
C ASN A 199 6.50 25.21 11.90
N ILE A 200 7.28 25.85 11.03
CA ILE A 200 6.76 26.49 9.81
C ILE A 200 6.28 25.44 8.82
N PHE A 201 7.08 24.39 8.62
CA PHE A 201 6.70 23.25 7.78
C PHE A 201 5.34 22.65 8.19
N GLN A 202 5.15 22.44 9.50
CA GLN A 202 3.88 21.94 10.03
C GLN A 202 2.71 22.89 9.73
N LYS A 203 2.86 24.20 9.97
CA LYS A 203 1.78 25.19 9.79
C LYS A 203 1.38 25.35 8.32
N LEU A 204 2.34 25.43 7.41
CA LEU A 204 2.07 25.65 5.99
C LEU A 204 1.36 24.47 5.31
N ASN A 205 1.63 23.25 5.76
CA ASN A 205 1.00 22.05 5.18
C ASN A 205 -0.42 21.76 5.72
N GLN A 206 -0.94 22.56 6.65
CA GLN A 206 -2.31 22.40 7.15
C GLN A 206 -3.39 22.71 6.09
N GLU A 207 -3.08 23.54 5.10
CA GLU A 207 -4.00 23.96 4.04
C GLU A 207 -3.88 23.12 2.75
N GLY A 208 -2.86 22.25 2.63
CA GLY A 208 -2.58 21.42 1.45
C GLY A 208 -2.94 19.93 1.61
N VAL A 209 -2.09 19.05 1.07
CA VAL A 209 -2.16 17.61 1.39
C VAL A 209 -1.69 17.44 2.82
N LYS A 210 -2.61 17.06 3.73
CA LYS A 210 -2.33 16.95 5.16
C LYS A 210 -1.07 16.12 5.42
N LEU A 211 -0.16 16.67 6.20
CA LEU A 211 0.97 15.91 6.73
C LEU A 211 0.47 14.82 7.68
N SER A 212 1.09 13.66 7.60
CA SER A 212 0.97 12.67 8.67
C SER A 212 1.66 13.19 9.94
N LYS A 213 1.28 12.68 11.11
CA LYS A 213 1.99 13.00 12.35
C LYS A 213 3.47 12.62 12.29
N TYR A 214 3.83 11.63 11.49
CA TYR A 214 5.20 11.14 11.32
C TYR A 214 6.05 12.10 10.48
N ASP A 215 5.48 12.76 9.47
CA ASP A 215 6.18 13.84 8.76
C ASP A 215 6.54 14.99 9.70
N VAL A 216 5.64 15.30 10.65
CA VAL A 216 5.89 16.28 11.69
C VAL A 216 7.01 15.83 12.63
N PHE A 217 7.01 14.56 13.05
CA PHE A 217 8.07 14.01 13.91
C PHE A 217 9.43 14.02 13.21
N ALA A 218 9.48 13.66 11.92
CA ALA A 218 10.71 13.74 11.15
C ALA A 218 11.33 15.14 11.19
N ALA A 219 10.52 16.18 11.06
CA ALA A 219 10.96 17.56 11.09
C ALA A 219 11.36 18.05 12.49
N THR A 220 10.59 17.65 13.52
CA THR A 220 10.82 18.15 14.90
C THR A 220 11.91 17.40 15.66
N TRP A 221 12.26 16.17 15.24
CA TRP A 221 13.24 15.35 15.94
C TRP A 221 14.63 15.33 15.28
N VAL A 222 14.89 16.22 14.34
CA VAL A 222 16.15 16.29 13.57
C VAL A 222 17.39 16.41 14.45
N ASN A 223 17.30 17.11 15.59
CA ASN A 223 18.39 17.32 16.54
C ASN A 223 18.49 16.26 17.65
N HIS A 224 17.57 15.29 17.68
CA HIS A 224 17.56 14.23 18.67
C HIS A 224 18.18 12.96 18.06
N VAL A 225 19.42 12.66 18.46
CA VAL A 225 20.24 11.60 17.87
C VAL A 225 20.42 10.44 18.83
N VAL A 226 20.38 9.22 18.31
CA VAL A 226 20.73 7.97 18.97
C VAL A 226 21.89 7.29 18.25
N HIS A 227 22.67 6.49 18.98
CA HIS A 227 23.82 5.78 18.42
C HIS A 227 23.56 4.27 18.37
N VAL A 228 23.62 3.69 17.16
CA VAL A 228 23.52 2.25 16.92
C VAL A 228 24.85 1.74 16.37
N LYS A 229 25.76 1.38 17.27
CA LYS A 229 27.12 0.95 16.91
C LYS A 229 27.13 -0.49 16.39
N ASN A 230 27.96 -0.73 15.38
CA ASN A 230 28.23 -2.07 14.84
C ASN A 230 26.97 -2.80 14.31
N ASP A 231 26.08 -2.07 13.63
CA ASP A 231 24.91 -2.65 12.99
C ASP A 231 24.62 -2.00 11.62
N PRO A 232 25.52 -2.15 10.63
CA PRO A 232 25.36 -1.52 9.33
C PRO A 232 24.10 -2.02 8.59
N ALA A 233 23.68 -3.27 8.80
CA ALA A 233 22.48 -3.81 8.18
C ALA A 233 21.19 -3.12 8.67
N PHE A 234 21.17 -2.64 9.90
CA PHE A 234 20.06 -1.85 10.42
C PHE A 234 20.06 -0.43 9.82
N ILE A 235 21.24 0.18 9.67
CA ILE A 235 21.38 1.50 9.05
C ILE A 235 21.00 1.46 7.57
N ASP A 236 21.23 0.35 6.89
CA ASP A 236 20.84 0.16 5.48
C ASP A 236 19.33 0.37 5.21
N PHE A 237 18.45 0.24 6.21
CA PHE A 237 17.04 0.60 6.04
C PHE A 237 16.84 2.10 5.79
N ILE A 238 17.64 2.94 6.44
CA ILE A 238 17.59 4.39 6.27
C ILE A 238 18.30 4.82 4.99
N ILE A 239 19.44 4.22 4.70
CA ILE A 239 20.16 4.44 3.44
C ILE A 239 19.24 4.17 2.25
N LYS A 240 18.57 3.03 2.22
CA LYS A 240 17.60 2.69 1.16
C LYS A 240 16.46 3.70 1.05
N LYS A 241 15.95 4.21 2.20
CA LYS A 241 14.92 5.26 2.19
C LYS A 241 15.43 6.53 1.50
N TYR A 242 16.64 6.96 1.82
CA TYR A 242 17.23 8.17 1.25
C TYR A 242 17.63 7.98 -0.22
N ASP A 243 18.22 6.84 -0.59
CA ASP A 243 18.52 6.52 -1.99
C ASP A 243 17.27 6.53 -2.88
N ILE A 244 16.13 6.03 -2.36
CA ILE A 244 14.85 6.11 -3.06
C ILE A 244 14.41 7.57 -3.19
N ALA A 245 14.47 8.35 -2.13
CA ALA A 245 14.06 9.76 -2.15
C ALA A 245 14.91 10.60 -3.12
N GLN A 246 16.24 10.41 -3.13
CA GLN A 246 17.13 11.07 -4.10
C GLN A 246 16.79 10.68 -5.53
N ARG A 247 16.63 9.38 -5.79
CA ARG A 247 16.32 8.88 -7.15
C ARG A 247 14.96 9.37 -7.66
N GLU A 248 13.94 9.42 -6.80
CA GLU A 248 12.60 9.86 -7.18
C GLU A 248 12.50 11.37 -7.39
N SER A 249 13.23 12.15 -6.60
CA SER A 249 13.21 13.61 -6.66
C SER A 249 14.27 14.19 -7.59
N ASP A 250 15.33 13.43 -7.87
CA ASP A 250 16.54 13.87 -8.57
C ASP A 250 17.21 15.08 -7.89
N LEU A 251 17.16 15.09 -6.56
CA LEU A 251 17.75 16.12 -5.71
C LEU A 251 18.61 15.47 -4.62
N ASP A 252 19.70 16.13 -4.25
CA ASP A 252 20.53 15.70 -3.12
C ASP A 252 19.80 15.90 -1.79
N ILE A 253 20.07 15.01 -0.83
CA ILE A 253 19.58 15.13 0.54
C ILE A 253 20.66 15.79 1.38
N GLU A 254 20.25 16.78 2.19
CA GLU A 254 21.12 17.53 3.07
C GLU A 254 21.97 16.61 3.96
N ALA A 255 23.28 16.83 3.94
CA ALA A 255 24.25 16.12 4.79
C ALA A 255 24.05 14.58 4.80
N TYR A 256 23.65 14.00 3.66
CA TYR A 256 23.51 12.57 3.50
C TYR A 256 24.79 11.97 2.92
N ASP A 257 25.43 11.14 3.72
CA ASP A 257 26.58 10.32 3.33
C ASP A 257 26.38 8.91 3.90
N PRO A 258 26.11 7.90 3.05
CA PRO A 258 25.82 6.55 3.51
C PRO A 258 27.00 5.87 4.21
N ASP A 259 28.25 6.19 3.82
CA ASP A 259 29.44 5.60 4.45
C ASP A 259 29.69 6.23 5.83
N GLU A 260 29.51 7.54 5.95
CA GLU A 260 29.60 8.25 7.23
C GLU A 260 28.51 7.76 8.19
N MET A 261 27.26 7.57 7.73
CA MET A 261 26.18 7.03 8.55
C MET A 261 26.52 5.63 9.10
N LYS A 262 27.08 4.75 8.27
CA LYS A 262 27.51 3.40 8.70
C LYS A 262 28.67 3.46 9.71
N GLN A 263 29.61 4.36 9.50
CA GLN A 263 30.78 4.51 10.36
C GLN A 263 30.42 5.10 11.73
N LYS A 264 29.62 6.15 11.76
CA LYS A 264 29.22 6.83 13.01
C LYS A 264 28.12 6.08 13.76
N GLY A 265 27.23 5.41 13.03
CA GLY A 265 26.05 4.76 13.59
C GLY A 265 25.07 5.76 14.21
N GLU A 266 25.09 6.99 13.76
CA GLU A 266 24.21 8.07 14.22
C GLU A 266 22.91 8.06 13.43
N LEU A 267 21.77 8.00 14.13
CA LEU A 267 20.44 8.10 13.58
C LEU A 267 19.64 9.11 14.39
N THR A 268 18.81 9.90 13.75
CA THR A 268 17.77 10.65 14.49
C THR A 268 16.80 9.67 15.16
N VAL A 269 16.10 10.10 16.18
CA VAL A 269 15.05 9.27 16.83
C VAL A 269 13.99 8.84 15.81
N PHE A 270 13.68 9.70 14.85
CA PHE A 270 12.77 9.34 13.75
C PHE A 270 13.33 8.19 12.89
N GLU A 271 14.57 8.32 12.43
CA GLU A 271 15.24 7.29 11.62
C GLU A 271 15.33 5.96 12.39
N TYR A 272 15.66 6.02 13.67
CA TYR A 272 15.72 4.82 14.51
C TYR A 272 14.35 4.14 14.63
N ALA A 273 13.29 4.89 14.91
CA ALA A 273 11.94 4.34 15.01
C ALA A 273 11.45 3.74 13.68
N PHE A 274 11.72 4.43 12.57
CA PHE A 274 11.44 3.92 11.23
C PHE A 274 12.20 2.63 10.96
N ALA A 275 13.52 2.59 11.23
CA ALA A 275 14.34 1.41 11.01
C ALA A 275 13.93 0.22 11.89
N VAL A 276 13.46 0.45 13.14
CA VAL A 276 12.87 -0.61 13.99
C VAL A 276 11.64 -1.22 13.34
N GLY A 277 10.74 -0.41 12.79
CA GLY A 277 9.58 -0.90 12.03
C GLY A 277 9.98 -1.74 10.83
N LYS A 278 10.92 -1.25 10.00
CA LYS A 278 11.45 -1.98 8.84
C LYS A 278 12.12 -3.30 9.24
N ALA A 279 12.92 -3.29 10.30
CA ALA A 279 13.59 -4.49 10.80
C ALA A 279 12.59 -5.54 11.31
N LEU A 280 11.51 -5.12 12.01
CA LEU A 280 10.42 -6.01 12.40
C LEU A 280 9.76 -6.66 11.19
N MET A 281 9.42 -5.87 10.17
CA MET A 281 8.79 -6.39 8.95
C MET A 281 9.70 -7.35 8.19
N ASP A 282 11.00 -7.08 8.13
CA ASP A 282 11.96 -7.97 7.47
C ASP A 282 12.18 -9.26 8.26
N LYS A 283 12.22 -9.18 9.59
CA LYS A 283 12.43 -10.34 10.47
C LYS A 283 11.19 -11.22 10.60
N CYS A 284 10.00 -10.62 10.68
CA CYS A 284 8.73 -11.29 10.98
C CYS A 284 7.80 -11.29 9.75
N LYS A 285 8.29 -11.82 8.62
CA LYS A 285 7.62 -11.75 7.30
C LYS A 285 6.22 -12.36 7.27
N LYS A 286 5.93 -13.33 8.13
CA LYS A 286 4.59 -13.93 8.20
C LYS A 286 3.56 -13.00 8.85
N LEU A 287 3.98 -12.12 9.74
CA LEU A 287 3.12 -11.09 10.33
C LEU A 287 2.94 -9.88 9.37
N PHE A 288 3.88 -9.64 8.48
CA PHE A 288 3.90 -8.50 7.57
C PHE A 288 4.02 -8.94 6.10
N PRO A 289 3.00 -9.60 5.51
CA PRO A 289 3.10 -10.17 4.15
C PRO A 289 3.23 -9.12 3.05
N LYS A 290 2.81 -7.88 3.32
CA LYS A 290 2.96 -6.73 2.44
C LYS A 290 3.58 -5.60 3.24
N ILE A 291 4.73 -5.14 2.77
CA ILE A 291 5.37 -3.97 3.35
C ILE A 291 4.65 -2.74 2.80
N ASP A 292 3.93 -2.06 3.68
CA ASP A 292 3.33 -0.76 3.44
C ASP A 292 4.14 0.27 4.24
N ASP A 293 4.73 1.26 3.57
CA ASP A 293 5.59 2.23 4.22
C ASP A 293 4.86 3.03 5.30
N ALA A 294 3.58 3.34 5.10
CA ALA A 294 2.76 4.00 6.11
C ALA A 294 2.59 3.16 7.39
N LYS A 295 2.52 1.82 7.27
CA LYS A 295 2.46 0.91 8.42
C LYS A 295 3.80 0.76 9.14
N VAL A 296 4.90 0.88 8.41
CA VAL A 296 6.24 0.94 9.01
C VAL A 296 6.36 2.13 9.94
N ASP A 297 5.98 3.31 9.43
CA ASP A 297 6.02 4.53 10.22
C ASP A 297 5.14 4.44 11.46
N SER A 298 4.07 3.64 11.42
CA SER A 298 3.14 3.47 12.54
C SER A 298 3.71 2.54 13.62
N ILE A 299 4.12 1.32 13.27
CA ILE A 299 4.38 0.27 14.26
C ILE A 299 5.69 0.47 15.03
N GLY A 300 6.76 0.94 14.38
CA GLY A 300 8.05 1.18 15.06
C GLY A 300 7.93 2.31 16.09
N PHE A 301 7.26 3.39 15.71
CA PHE A 301 7.01 4.53 16.62
C PHE A 301 6.10 4.15 17.77
N LEU A 302 5.02 3.41 17.50
CA LEU A 302 4.07 2.96 18.51
C LEU A 302 4.75 2.09 19.56
N ILE A 303 5.49 1.06 19.14
CA ILE A 303 6.17 0.16 20.06
C ILE A 303 7.18 0.92 20.91
N LEU A 304 8.00 1.77 20.32
CA LEU A 304 8.99 2.56 21.08
C LEU A 304 8.34 3.51 22.07
N ALA A 305 7.30 4.24 21.67
CA ALA A 305 6.58 5.14 22.56
C ALA A 305 6.03 4.41 23.79
N GLU A 306 5.32 3.32 23.58
CA GLU A 306 4.72 2.53 24.66
C GLU A 306 5.76 1.84 25.56
N LEU A 307 6.89 1.41 25.00
CA LEU A 307 8.01 0.89 25.79
C LEU A 307 8.70 1.94 26.64
N MET A 308 8.71 3.21 26.18
CA MET A 308 9.23 4.35 26.93
C MET A 308 8.19 4.98 27.88
N GLY A 309 7.01 4.37 28.05
CA GLY A 309 5.95 4.81 28.95
C GLY A 309 5.12 5.99 28.40
N LEU A 310 5.13 6.20 27.09
CA LEU A 310 4.30 7.19 26.41
C LEU A 310 3.06 6.52 25.81
N THR A 311 1.92 7.21 25.90
CA THR A 311 0.70 6.78 25.21
C THR A 311 0.76 7.15 23.74
N TYR A 312 -0.12 6.53 22.94
CA TYR A 312 -0.27 6.87 21.51
C TYR A 312 -0.47 8.37 21.26
N GLN A 313 -1.23 9.05 22.13
CA GLN A 313 -1.49 10.49 22.02
C GLN A 313 -0.26 11.34 22.34
N ASN A 314 0.62 10.85 23.24
CA ASN A 314 1.82 11.54 23.68
C ASN A 314 3.09 11.11 22.94
N MET A 315 2.96 10.33 21.89
CA MET A 315 4.09 9.82 21.07
C MET A 315 5.02 10.92 20.57
N GLY A 316 4.51 12.15 20.35
CA GLY A 316 5.32 13.30 19.97
C GLY A 316 6.45 13.65 20.94
N ASN A 317 6.36 13.18 22.19
CA ASN A 317 7.40 13.39 23.21
C ASN A 317 8.53 12.32 23.17
N LEU A 318 8.47 11.36 22.25
CA LEU A 318 9.40 10.22 22.22
C LEU A 318 10.86 10.67 22.13
N ALA A 319 11.18 11.62 21.26
CA ALA A 319 12.55 12.13 21.10
C ALA A 319 13.10 12.72 22.39
N LYS A 320 12.29 13.53 23.08
CA LYS A 320 12.68 14.12 24.38
C LYS A 320 12.76 13.07 25.49
N THR A 321 11.88 12.07 25.47
CA THR A 321 11.89 11.00 26.48
C THR A 321 13.12 10.12 26.34
N ILE A 322 13.55 9.80 25.12
CA ILE A 322 14.75 9.00 24.84
C ILE A 322 16.01 9.63 25.44
N GLU A 323 16.12 10.95 25.50
CA GLU A 323 17.27 11.64 26.12
C GLU A 323 17.46 11.30 27.60
N SER A 324 16.40 10.88 28.30
CA SER A 324 16.47 10.43 29.68
C SER A 324 17.14 9.06 29.85
N TYR A 325 17.24 8.26 28.77
CA TYR A 325 17.81 6.91 28.76
C TYR A 325 19.31 6.92 28.42
N LYS A 326 20.12 7.61 29.23
CA LYS A 326 21.55 7.86 28.95
C LYS A 326 22.41 6.61 28.86
N THR A 327 22.01 5.50 29.49
CA THR A 327 22.75 4.22 29.53
C THR A 327 22.21 3.20 28.55
N LEU A 328 21.20 3.53 27.78
CA LEU A 328 20.52 2.60 26.88
C LEU A 328 21.38 2.28 25.65
N ASP A 329 21.60 0.99 25.43
CA ASP A 329 22.16 0.46 24.20
C ASP A 329 21.02 0.27 23.18
N PHE A 330 20.94 1.14 22.20
CA PHE A 330 19.88 1.13 21.20
C PHE A 330 19.93 -0.08 20.25
N LYS A 331 21.12 -0.68 20.04
CA LYS A 331 21.23 -1.96 19.34
C LYS A 331 20.57 -3.08 20.12
N LYS A 332 20.86 -3.18 21.42
CA LYS A 332 20.22 -4.19 22.29
C LYS A 332 18.71 -3.98 22.39
N LEU A 333 18.24 -2.73 22.48
CA LEU A 333 16.80 -2.44 22.48
C LEU A 333 16.14 -2.95 21.19
N LYS A 334 16.70 -2.63 20.03
CA LYS A 334 16.22 -3.13 18.73
C LYS A 334 16.21 -4.66 18.73
N ASP A 335 17.29 -5.32 19.12
CA ASP A 335 17.39 -6.78 19.14
C ASP A 335 16.32 -7.42 20.05
N ALA A 336 16.05 -6.82 21.22
CA ALA A 336 15.00 -7.25 22.12
C ALA A 336 13.58 -7.10 21.54
N ILE A 337 13.31 -6.01 20.81
CA ILE A 337 12.05 -5.80 20.11
C ILE A 337 11.87 -6.85 18.99
N LEU A 338 12.92 -7.10 18.21
CA LEU A 338 12.89 -8.13 17.16
C LEU A 338 12.68 -9.54 17.72
N GLU A 339 13.29 -9.85 18.86
CA GLU A 339 13.10 -11.13 19.57
C GLU A 339 11.64 -11.29 20.03
N ALA A 340 11.03 -10.23 20.57
CA ALA A 340 9.63 -10.25 20.95
C ALA A 340 8.70 -10.43 19.73
N GLY A 341 8.98 -9.73 18.62
CA GLY A 341 8.24 -9.90 17.37
C GLY A 341 8.34 -11.32 16.82
N PHE A 342 9.52 -11.90 16.83
CA PHE A 342 9.75 -13.28 16.37
C PHE A 342 9.05 -14.32 17.27
N PHE A 343 8.99 -14.08 18.59
CA PHE A 343 8.19 -14.91 19.49
C PHE A 343 6.71 -14.90 19.10
N VAL A 344 6.13 -13.72 18.80
CA VAL A 344 4.74 -13.57 18.35
C VAL A 344 4.53 -14.29 17.01
N GLU A 345 5.44 -14.11 16.05
CA GLU A 345 5.37 -14.81 14.77
C GLU A 345 5.34 -16.33 14.96
N ASN A 346 6.22 -16.87 15.77
CA ASN A 346 6.26 -18.31 16.04
C ASN A 346 4.99 -18.83 16.72
N ALA A 347 4.39 -18.05 17.62
CA ALA A 347 3.14 -18.42 18.28
C ALA A 347 1.94 -18.44 17.31
N LEU A 348 1.95 -17.59 16.28
CA LEU A 348 0.84 -17.43 15.34
C LEU A 348 1.05 -18.13 13.98
N SER A 349 2.29 -18.43 13.59
CA SER A 349 2.63 -18.81 12.22
C SER A 349 1.81 -19.95 11.65
N SER A 350 1.56 -20.99 12.43
CA SER A 350 0.78 -22.16 11.99
C SER A 350 -0.71 -21.88 11.81
N TYR A 351 -1.23 -20.79 12.39
CA TYR A 351 -2.63 -20.38 12.28
C TYR A 351 -2.86 -19.39 11.17
N ILE A 352 -1.86 -18.54 10.87
CA ILE A 352 -1.95 -17.49 9.85
C ILE A 352 -1.36 -17.90 8.50
N GLU A 353 -0.66 -19.02 8.40
CA GLU A 353 -0.13 -19.51 7.11
C GLU A 353 -1.23 -20.18 6.29
N SER A 354 -1.45 -19.70 5.07
CA SER A 354 -2.48 -20.25 4.16
C SER A 354 -2.20 -21.72 3.83
N PRO A 355 -3.20 -22.60 3.82
CA PRO A 355 -3.06 -23.97 3.31
C PRO A 355 -2.95 -24.00 1.78
N THR A 356 -3.26 -22.90 1.09
CA THR A 356 -3.14 -22.76 -0.36
C THR A 356 -1.70 -22.42 -0.76
N LYS A 357 -1.12 -23.20 -1.67
CA LYS A 357 0.21 -22.94 -2.25
C LYS A 357 0.09 -22.16 -3.56
N SER A 358 0.96 -21.18 -3.75
CA SER A 358 1.15 -20.53 -5.04
C SER A 358 1.75 -21.48 -6.08
N LYS A 359 1.81 -21.06 -7.34
CA LYS A 359 2.50 -21.80 -8.40
C LYS A 359 3.99 -22.08 -8.09
N THR A 360 4.62 -21.25 -7.27
CA THR A 360 6.01 -21.40 -6.81
C THR A 360 6.14 -22.23 -5.53
N GLY A 361 5.06 -22.82 -5.04
CA GLY A 361 5.02 -23.61 -3.79
C GLY A 361 4.99 -22.78 -2.51
N LYS A 362 5.08 -21.44 -2.59
CA LYS A 362 5.01 -20.54 -1.43
C LYS A 362 3.58 -20.38 -0.92
N ARG A 363 3.43 -20.26 0.39
CA ARG A 363 2.16 -19.99 1.08
C ARG A 363 2.08 -18.52 1.46
N ALA A 364 0.91 -17.92 1.30
CA ALA A 364 0.64 -16.56 1.75
C ALA A 364 0.29 -16.54 3.24
N SER A 365 0.46 -15.41 3.90
CA SER A 365 -0.05 -15.20 5.25
C SER A 365 -1.49 -14.68 5.21
N LEU A 366 -2.34 -15.26 6.05
CA LEU A 366 -3.75 -14.87 6.26
C LEU A 366 -3.84 -13.92 7.46
N VAL A 367 -3.20 -12.75 7.34
CA VAL A 367 -3.21 -11.76 8.42
C VAL A 367 -4.40 -10.82 8.31
N CYS A 368 -5.08 -10.61 9.44
CA CYS A 368 -6.26 -9.72 9.57
C CYS A 368 -6.12 -8.77 10.76
N HIS A 369 -4.97 -8.75 11.44
CA HIS A 369 -4.74 -7.91 12.60
C HIS A 369 -4.59 -6.42 12.23
N SER A 370 -4.98 -5.56 13.16
CA SER A 370 -4.62 -4.15 13.14
C SER A 370 -3.19 -3.95 13.69
N GLU A 371 -2.61 -2.78 13.43
CA GLU A 371 -1.29 -2.42 13.96
C GLU A 371 -1.29 -2.40 15.49
N LEU A 372 -2.36 -1.90 16.11
CA LEU A 372 -2.53 -1.87 17.56
C LEU A 372 -2.59 -3.28 18.16
N GLN A 373 -3.30 -4.21 17.52
CA GLN A 373 -3.36 -5.60 17.93
C GLN A 373 -1.96 -6.24 17.91
N LEU A 374 -1.23 -6.08 16.82
CA LEU A 374 0.11 -6.64 16.69
C LEU A 374 1.09 -6.01 17.68
N ALA A 375 1.06 -4.68 17.81
CA ALA A 375 1.89 -3.96 18.78
C ALA A 375 1.63 -4.44 20.22
N SER A 376 0.35 -4.65 20.61
CA SER A 376 0.01 -5.14 21.94
C SER A 376 0.67 -6.48 22.27
N TYR A 377 0.73 -7.40 21.32
CA TYR A 377 1.39 -8.69 21.49
C TYR A 377 2.91 -8.55 21.67
N ILE A 378 3.54 -7.75 20.79
CA ILE A 378 4.99 -7.52 20.82
C ILE A 378 5.39 -6.84 22.14
N ILE A 379 4.64 -5.80 22.55
CA ILE A 379 4.93 -5.05 23.77
C ILE A 379 4.75 -5.93 25.02
N VAL A 380 3.68 -6.73 25.10
CA VAL A 380 3.48 -7.66 26.23
C VAL A 380 4.63 -8.68 26.32
N VAL A 381 5.01 -9.30 25.21
CA VAL A 381 6.13 -10.24 25.16
C VAL A 381 7.44 -9.57 25.54
N PHE A 382 7.70 -8.36 25.04
CA PHE A 382 8.87 -7.57 25.40
C PHE A 382 8.90 -7.31 26.92
N LYS A 383 7.83 -6.76 27.50
CA LYS A 383 7.75 -6.44 28.94
C LYS A 383 7.81 -7.67 29.84
N LEU A 384 7.48 -8.87 29.35
CA LEU A 384 7.69 -10.13 30.07
C LEU A 384 9.14 -10.61 30.02
N LYS A 385 9.90 -10.27 28.98
CA LYS A 385 11.30 -10.66 28.78
C LYS A 385 12.30 -9.63 29.32
N TYR A 386 11.90 -8.36 29.31
CA TYR A 386 12.81 -7.25 29.62
C TYR A 386 12.12 -6.20 30.49
N ASP A 387 12.95 -5.51 31.26
CA ASP A 387 12.62 -4.27 31.94
C ASP A 387 13.38 -3.12 31.27
N LEU A 388 12.70 -2.02 31.00
CA LEU A 388 13.27 -0.85 30.36
C LEU A 388 12.99 0.38 31.21
N THR A 389 14.05 0.94 31.81
CA THR A 389 13.94 2.14 32.65
C THR A 389 15.04 3.15 32.32
N PRO A 390 14.83 4.46 32.54
CA PRO A 390 15.85 5.46 32.32
C PRO A 390 17.14 5.22 33.15
N GLN A 391 17.01 4.67 34.35
CA GLN A 391 18.12 4.44 35.27
C GLN A 391 18.99 3.22 34.90
N ASN A 392 18.35 2.13 34.53
CA ASN A 392 19.02 0.84 34.32
C ASN A 392 19.17 0.46 32.84
N GLY A 393 18.58 1.27 31.92
CA GLY A 393 18.50 0.88 30.53
C GLY A 393 17.66 -0.38 30.33
N LEU A 394 18.13 -1.32 29.52
CA LEU A 394 17.47 -2.59 29.21
C LEU A 394 18.03 -3.71 30.06
N VAL A 395 17.19 -4.35 30.88
CA VAL A 395 17.55 -5.46 31.75
C VAL A 395 16.66 -6.68 31.48
N GLY A 396 17.24 -7.87 31.41
CA GLY A 396 16.48 -9.11 31.22
C GLY A 396 15.59 -9.44 32.44
N ARG A 397 14.41 -9.99 32.16
CA ARG A 397 13.47 -10.53 33.17
C ARG A 397 13.26 -12.02 32.97
N SER A 398 12.99 -12.74 34.07
CA SER A 398 12.65 -14.17 34.01
C SER A 398 11.17 -14.38 34.34
N LYS A 399 10.30 -14.19 33.36
CA LYS A 399 8.85 -14.43 33.42
C LYS A 399 8.43 -15.59 32.52
N SER A 400 9.16 -16.71 32.62
CA SER A 400 9.00 -17.87 31.74
C SER A 400 7.61 -18.49 31.80
N LYS A 401 6.96 -18.50 32.97
CA LYS A 401 5.62 -19.05 33.17
C LYS A 401 4.56 -18.22 32.41
N GLU A 402 4.65 -16.91 32.53
CA GLU A 402 3.75 -15.98 31.83
C GLU A 402 3.97 -16.03 30.32
N LEU A 403 5.21 -16.09 29.87
CA LEU A 403 5.55 -16.26 28.45
C LEU A 403 5.01 -17.56 27.86
N SER A 404 5.09 -18.68 28.60
CA SER A 404 4.48 -19.94 28.17
C SER A 404 2.96 -19.77 28.00
N ARG A 405 2.29 -19.18 28.98
CA ARG A 405 0.84 -18.92 28.90
C ARG A 405 0.47 -18.04 27.69
N VAL A 406 1.23 -16.97 27.44
CA VAL A 406 1.02 -16.13 26.25
C VAL A 406 1.17 -16.95 24.99
N LYS A 407 2.23 -17.78 24.88
CA LYS A 407 2.44 -18.66 23.72
C LYS A 407 1.25 -19.60 23.49
N ASP A 408 0.70 -20.16 24.56
CA ASP A 408 -0.37 -21.17 24.51
C ASP A 408 -1.75 -20.55 24.23
N ASN A 409 -1.96 -19.26 24.52
CA ASN A 409 -3.25 -18.60 24.40
C ASN A 409 -3.33 -17.59 23.25
N LEU A 410 -2.19 -17.07 22.76
CA LEU A 410 -2.15 -15.93 21.84
C LEU A 410 -2.97 -16.17 20.56
N TYR A 411 -2.92 -17.38 20.00
CA TYR A 411 -3.66 -17.71 18.79
C TYR A 411 -5.19 -17.64 18.99
N LYS A 412 -5.68 -18.00 20.20
CA LYS A 412 -7.12 -17.87 20.52
C LYS A 412 -7.52 -16.39 20.60
N HIS A 413 -6.74 -15.58 21.32
CA HIS A 413 -6.97 -14.13 21.38
C HIS A 413 -6.90 -13.46 20.01
N TYR A 414 -5.99 -13.93 19.15
CA TYR A 414 -5.82 -13.39 17.80
C TYR A 414 -7.12 -13.49 16.99
N LEU A 415 -7.68 -14.70 16.88
CA LEU A 415 -8.92 -14.89 16.13
C LEU A 415 -10.13 -14.29 16.83
N TYR A 416 -10.24 -14.45 18.15
CA TYR A 416 -11.33 -13.93 18.95
C TYR A 416 -11.49 -12.42 18.80
N ASP A 417 -10.40 -11.69 18.84
CA ASP A 417 -10.40 -10.23 18.67
C ASP A 417 -10.81 -9.81 17.25
N ILE A 418 -10.38 -10.55 16.23
CA ILE A 418 -10.76 -10.29 14.84
C ILE A 418 -12.25 -10.52 14.63
N LEU A 419 -12.79 -11.65 15.09
CA LEU A 419 -14.22 -11.99 14.91
C LEU A 419 -15.15 -10.99 15.60
N ARG A 420 -14.71 -10.41 16.72
CA ARG A 420 -15.47 -9.39 17.45
C ARG A 420 -15.22 -7.97 17.00
N GLY A 421 -14.27 -7.74 16.12
CA GLY A 421 -13.82 -6.37 15.79
C GLY A 421 -13.29 -5.63 17.02
N PHE A 422 -12.65 -6.33 17.97
CA PHE A 422 -12.22 -5.79 19.27
C PHE A 422 -11.38 -4.52 19.12
N TRP A 423 -10.50 -4.46 18.13
CA TRP A 423 -9.59 -3.34 17.92
C TRP A 423 -10.18 -2.19 17.11
N SER A 424 -11.47 -2.24 16.76
CA SER A 424 -12.17 -1.11 16.13
C SER A 424 -12.54 -0.04 17.17
N GLY A 425 -12.61 1.22 16.75
CA GLY A 425 -12.96 2.35 17.63
C GLY A 425 -11.77 2.76 18.55
N SER A 426 -11.98 2.77 19.87
CA SER A 426 -11.00 3.22 20.89
C SER A 426 -9.86 2.21 21.14
N GLY A 427 -9.13 1.84 20.08
CA GLY A 427 -8.04 0.86 20.16
C GLY A 427 -6.88 1.30 21.06
N ASP A 428 -6.61 2.60 21.16
CA ASP A 428 -5.53 3.16 21.97
C ASP A 428 -5.73 2.87 23.46
N SER A 429 -6.92 3.14 24.00
CA SER A 429 -7.24 2.87 25.41
C SER A 429 -7.16 1.38 25.74
N LYS A 430 -7.56 0.52 24.79
CA LYS A 430 -7.43 -0.94 24.94
C LYS A 430 -5.97 -1.39 24.97
N LEU A 431 -5.12 -0.77 24.13
CA LEU A 431 -3.70 -1.04 24.15
C LEU A 431 -3.10 -0.70 25.52
N GLU A 432 -3.34 0.52 26.01
CA GLU A 432 -2.86 0.99 27.31
C GLU A 432 -3.28 0.06 28.46
N GLU A 433 -4.55 -0.37 28.50
CA GLU A 433 -5.06 -1.32 29.49
C GLU A 433 -4.32 -2.67 29.44
N ILE A 434 -4.17 -3.22 28.25
CA ILE A 434 -3.54 -4.55 28.07
C ILE A 434 -2.06 -4.56 28.47
N ILE A 435 -1.33 -3.51 28.12
CA ILE A 435 0.13 -3.44 28.36
C ILE A 435 0.51 -2.90 29.73
N ALA A 436 -0.45 -2.40 30.52
CA ALA A 436 -0.21 -1.82 31.84
C ALA A 436 0.44 -2.83 32.80
N ASP A 437 -0.09 -4.05 32.86
CA ASP A 437 0.52 -5.16 33.60
C ASP A 437 0.63 -6.42 32.72
N PRO A 438 1.78 -6.69 32.11
CA PRO A 438 1.96 -7.81 31.22
C PRO A 438 1.84 -9.17 31.91
N THR A 439 1.98 -9.23 33.26
CA THR A 439 1.95 -10.50 34.02
C THR A 439 0.51 -11.00 34.27
N THR A 440 -0.45 -10.10 34.32
CA THR A 440 -1.88 -10.41 34.55
C THR A 440 -2.76 -10.08 33.35
N CYS A 441 -2.17 -9.58 32.25
CA CYS A 441 -2.92 -9.18 31.06
C CYS A 441 -3.72 -10.36 30.47
N ARG A 442 -4.72 -10.03 29.66
CA ARG A 442 -5.64 -11.02 29.08
C ARG A 442 -4.92 -12.15 28.33
N TYR A 443 -3.76 -11.90 27.71
CA TYR A 443 -3.03 -12.92 26.93
C TYR A 443 -2.39 -14.00 27.79
N THR A 444 -2.24 -13.80 29.09
CA THR A 444 -1.80 -14.83 30.04
C THR A 444 -2.92 -15.75 30.50
N LYS A 445 -4.15 -15.50 30.07
CA LYS A 445 -5.36 -16.27 30.38
C LYS A 445 -5.95 -16.87 29.11
N ASP A 446 -6.58 -18.03 29.20
CA ASP A 446 -7.35 -18.57 28.08
C ASP A 446 -8.61 -17.72 27.81
N VAL A 447 -9.06 -17.71 26.57
CA VAL A 447 -10.37 -17.16 26.23
C VAL A 447 -11.42 -18.14 26.72
N SER A 448 -12.44 -17.66 27.44
CA SER A 448 -13.53 -18.51 27.88
C SER A 448 -14.20 -19.23 26.70
N ARG A 449 -14.44 -20.52 26.85
CA ARG A 449 -15.09 -21.32 25.80
C ARG A 449 -16.45 -20.74 25.39
N ASP A 450 -17.27 -20.39 26.37
CA ASP A 450 -18.62 -19.85 26.13
C ASP A 450 -18.59 -18.51 25.43
N GLU A 451 -17.67 -17.62 25.83
CA GLU A 451 -17.49 -16.31 25.17
C GLU A 451 -16.99 -16.47 23.73
N PHE A 452 -16.09 -17.42 23.48
CA PHE A 452 -15.59 -17.66 22.13
C PHE A 452 -16.69 -18.28 21.25
N GLU A 453 -17.44 -19.25 21.80
CA GLU A 453 -18.56 -19.88 21.09
C GLU A 453 -19.63 -18.85 20.69
N MET A 454 -19.98 -17.94 21.60
CA MET A 454 -20.90 -16.84 21.32
C MET A 454 -20.37 -15.91 20.24
N ALA A 455 -19.07 -15.56 20.28
CA ALA A 455 -18.47 -14.70 19.27
C ALA A 455 -18.47 -15.35 17.87
N VAL A 456 -18.10 -16.64 17.78
CA VAL A 456 -18.13 -17.40 16.53
C VAL A 456 -19.56 -17.55 16.00
N SER A 457 -20.51 -17.90 16.86
CA SER A 457 -21.91 -18.06 16.47
C SER A 457 -22.49 -16.77 15.91
N THR A 458 -22.21 -15.63 16.55
CA THR A 458 -22.64 -14.31 16.08
C THR A 458 -21.98 -13.97 14.74
N TRP A 459 -20.67 -14.16 14.62
CA TRP A 459 -19.93 -13.87 13.39
C TRP A 459 -20.40 -14.74 12.20
N LEU A 460 -20.64 -16.05 12.42
CA LEU A 460 -21.20 -16.94 11.42
C LEU A 460 -22.62 -16.53 10.99
N ALA A 461 -23.48 -16.15 11.93
CA ALA A 461 -24.83 -15.69 11.63
C ALA A 461 -24.81 -14.42 10.76
N ASP A 462 -23.95 -13.46 11.10
CA ASP A 462 -23.76 -12.24 10.33
C ASP A 462 -23.19 -12.52 8.93
N GLY A 463 -22.16 -13.36 8.84
CA GLY A 463 -21.53 -13.75 7.59
C GLY A 463 -22.49 -14.52 6.66
N ASN A 464 -23.39 -15.32 7.21
CA ASN A 464 -24.40 -16.05 6.44
C ASN A 464 -25.53 -15.14 5.90
N ARG A 465 -25.62 -13.89 6.34
CA ARG A 465 -26.62 -12.91 5.89
C ARG A 465 -26.03 -11.84 4.96
N LYS A 466 -24.77 -11.49 5.16
CA LYS A 466 -24.07 -10.42 4.42
C LYS A 466 -23.44 -11.01 3.18
N ALA A 467 -24.11 -10.98 2.05
CA ALA A 467 -23.44 -11.81 1.13
C ALA A 467 -23.61 -11.62 -0.36
N GLU A 468 -23.38 -10.53 -0.88
CA GLU A 468 -23.28 -10.31 -2.32
C GLU A 468 -21.88 -10.60 -2.89
N SER A 469 -20.83 -10.67 -2.06
CA SER A 469 -19.47 -10.85 -2.54
C SER A 469 -19.21 -12.26 -3.06
N LYS A 470 -18.67 -12.32 -4.28
CA LYS A 470 -18.13 -13.57 -4.87
C LYS A 470 -16.78 -13.96 -4.26
N ASN A 471 -16.09 -13.02 -3.65
CA ASN A 471 -14.78 -13.19 -3.09
C ASN A 471 -14.87 -13.54 -1.60
N VAL A 472 -14.16 -14.59 -1.22
CA VAL A 472 -14.05 -15.00 0.18
C VAL A 472 -13.18 -14.00 0.93
N SER A 473 -13.67 -13.47 2.06
CA SER A 473 -12.93 -12.50 2.87
C SER A 473 -11.67 -13.11 3.51
N ALA A 474 -10.74 -12.26 3.92
CA ALA A 474 -9.52 -12.70 4.60
C ALA A 474 -9.85 -13.36 5.96
N GLU A 475 -10.81 -12.78 6.69
CA GLU A 475 -11.28 -13.29 7.98
C GLU A 475 -11.92 -14.69 7.84
N THR A 476 -12.70 -14.89 6.78
CA THR A 476 -13.30 -16.20 6.49
C THR A 476 -12.22 -17.24 6.19
N LYS A 477 -11.20 -16.90 5.38
CA LYS A 477 -10.08 -17.79 5.10
C LYS A 477 -9.28 -18.12 6.37
N LEU A 478 -9.07 -17.13 7.22
CA LEU A 478 -8.42 -17.30 8.51
C LEU A 478 -9.23 -18.25 9.41
N PHE A 479 -10.52 -18.03 9.56
CA PHE A 479 -11.43 -18.89 10.33
C PHE A 479 -11.38 -20.35 9.83
N LEU A 480 -11.49 -20.54 8.52
CA LEU A 480 -11.40 -21.88 7.90
C LEU A 480 -10.03 -22.53 8.15
N ASN A 481 -8.96 -21.75 8.20
CA ASN A 481 -7.62 -22.26 8.49
C ASN A 481 -7.51 -22.80 9.94
N TYR A 482 -8.15 -22.13 10.90
CA TYR A 482 -8.24 -22.63 12.27
C TYR A 482 -9.06 -23.93 12.34
N LEU A 483 -10.18 -24.00 11.62
CA LEU A 483 -11.02 -25.18 11.57
C LEU A 483 -10.30 -26.36 10.93
N LEU A 484 -9.55 -26.14 9.85
CA LEU A 484 -8.84 -27.15 9.09
C LEU A 484 -7.63 -27.73 9.81
N ARG A 485 -6.94 -26.92 10.61
CA ARG A 485 -5.60 -27.21 11.13
C ARG A 485 -5.46 -28.60 11.78
N ASP A 486 -6.43 -29.00 12.57
CA ASP A 486 -6.39 -30.28 13.30
C ASP A 486 -7.11 -31.41 12.55
N SER A 487 -7.76 -31.09 11.46
CA SER A 487 -8.58 -32.03 10.66
C SER A 487 -7.80 -32.65 9.51
N VAL A 488 -6.65 -32.09 9.12
CA VAL A 488 -5.93 -32.50 7.90
C VAL A 488 -4.49 -32.87 8.20
N PRO A 489 -4.16 -34.19 8.12
CA PRO A 489 -2.77 -34.62 8.11
C PRO A 489 -2.09 -34.19 6.79
N ASN A 490 -0.85 -33.70 6.89
CA ASN A 490 -0.01 -33.34 5.74
C ASN A 490 -0.35 -32.04 4.99
N VAL A 491 -0.85 -30.98 5.69
CA VAL A 491 -0.97 -29.63 5.10
C VAL A 491 0.34 -29.20 4.42
N ASP A 492 1.49 -29.66 4.89
CA ASP A 492 2.79 -29.31 4.30
C ASP A 492 3.02 -29.92 2.90
N LYS A 493 2.42 -31.04 2.60
CA LYS A 493 2.60 -31.74 1.32
C LYS A 493 1.53 -31.39 0.28
N ILE A 494 0.31 -31.13 0.72
CA ILE A 494 -0.87 -30.91 -0.16
C ILE A 494 -1.27 -29.44 -0.13
N SER A 495 -1.67 -28.90 -1.27
CA SER A 495 -2.29 -27.59 -1.39
C SER A 495 -3.80 -27.71 -1.29
N TYR A 496 -4.43 -26.80 -0.54
CA TYR A 496 -5.87 -26.74 -0.37
C TYR A 496 -6.43 -25.44 -0.94
N ASP A 497 -7.60 -25.51 -1.57
CA ASP A 497 -8.34 -24.35 -2.02
C ASP A 497 -9.65 -24.21 -1.24
N VAL A 498 -10.13 -22.96 -1.10
CA VAL A 498 -11.46 -22.72 -0.54
C VAL A 498 -12.51 -23.16 -1.54
N GLU A 499 -13.37 -24.06 -1.11
CA GLU A 499 -14.46 -24.65 -1.89
C GLU A 499 -15.81 -24.10 -1.45
N HIS A 500 -16.68 -23.78 -2.42
CA HIS A 500 -18.09 -23.49 -2.19
C HIS A 500 -18.88 -24.79 -2.25
N CYS A 501 -19.37 -25.29 -1.12
CA CYS A 501 -20.10 -26.55 -1.04
C CYS A 501 -21.34 -26.55 -1.95
N VAL A 502 -22.14 -25.50 -1.93
CA VAL A 502 -23.07 -25.14 -3.02
C VAL A 502 -22.29 -24.28 -4.00
N PRO A 503 -22.06 -24.74 -5.24
CA PRO A 503 -21.18 -24.06 -6.19
C PRO A 503 -21.61 -22.65 -6.53
N LYS A 504 -20.62 -21.73 -6.70
CA LYS A 504 -20.88 -20.31 -7.03
C LYS A 504 -21.78 -20.15 -8.25
N ASP A 505 -21.53 -20.92 -9.29
CA ASP A 505 -22.26 -20.80 -10.55
C ASP A 505 -23.72 -21.24 -10.40
N VAL A 506 -23.97 -22.22 -9.54
CA VAL A 506 -25.32 -22.62 -9.16
C VAL A 506 -26.04 -21.47 -8.45
N LEU A 507 -25.40 -20.87 -7.44
CA LEU A 507 -25.96 -19.73 -6.72
C LEU A 507 -26.22 -18.54 -7.64
N GLN A 508 -25.31 -18.24 -8.56
CA GLN A 508 -25.48 -17.15 -9.53
C GLN A 508 -26.61 -17.44 -10.52
N LYS A 509 -26.65 -18.63 -11.07
CA LYS A 509 -27.62 -19.02 -12.11
C LYS A 509 -29.05 -19.09 -11.56
N TYR A 510 -29.22 -19.69 -10.39
CA TYR A 510 -30.54 -20.01 -9.88
C TYR A 510 -31.12 -19.02 -8.90
N TYR A 511 -30.29 -18.15 -8.30
CA TYR A 511 -30.74 -17.14 -7.33
C TYR A 511 -30.52 -15.73 -7.86
N ILE A 512 -29.27 -15.30 -8.09
CA ILE A 512 -28.95 -13.91 -8.40
C ILE A 512 -29.52 -13.47 -9.76
N LYS A 513 -29.44 -14.33 -10.80
CA LYS A 513 -30.05 -14.01 -12.09
C LYS A 513 -31.58 -13.91 -12.06
N LYS A 514 -32.22 -14.43 -11.00
CA LYS A 514 -33.65 -14.30 -10.74
C LYS A 514 -34.00 -13.12 -9.83
N GLY A 515 -33.04 -12.27 -9.51
CA GLY A 515 -33.23 -11.10 -8.65
C GLY A 515 -33.27 -11.40 -7.14
N LEU A 516 -32.87 -12.63 -6.75
CA LEU A 516 -32.78 -13.01 -5.33
C LEU A 516 -31.39 -12.68 -4.80
N VAL A 517 -31.33 -12.15 -3.58
CA VAL A 517 -30.07 -11.83 -2.88
C VAL A 517 -29.72 -12.94 -1.91
N VAL A 518 -28.70 -13.74 -2.28
CA VAL A 518 -28.22 -14.84 -1.44
C VAL A 518 -26.71 -14.73 -1.20
N PRO A 519 -26.23 -15.18 -0.02
CA PRO A 519 -24.83 -15.16 0.34
C PRO A 519 -24.02 -16.23 -0.44
N ILE A 520 -23.31 -15.81 -1.46
CA ILE A 520 -22.46 -16.71 -2.25
C ILE A 520 -21.31 -17.24 -1.40
N SER A 521 -20.56 -16.36 -0.77
CA SER A 521 -19.39 -16.71 0.06
C SER A 521 -19.72 -16.71 1.55
N ALA A 522 -20.93 -17.20 1.91
CA ALA A 522 -21.29 -17.43 3.30
C ALA A 522 -20.28 -18.35 3.98
N PRO A 523 -19.78 -18.03 5.19
CA PRO A 523 -18.79 -18.87 5.88
C PRO A 523 -19.22 -20.33 6.03
N CYS A 524 -20.51 -20.58 6.27
CA CYS A 524 -21.06 -21.94 6.40
C CYS A 524 -21.20 -22.69 5.07
N ASN A 525 -21.08 -22.00 3.93
CA ASN A 525 -21.03 -22.62 2.61
C ASN A 525 -19.60 -22.93 2.14
N LEU A 526 -18.60 -22.72 2.98
CA LEU A 526 -17.18 -22.80 2.61
C LEU A 526 -16.45 -23.84 3.43
N VAL A 527 -15.56 -24.58 2.76
CA VAL A 527 -14.59 -25.50 3.38
C VAL A 527 -13.27 -25.45 2.62
N TYR A 528 -12.21 -25.98 3.18
CA TYR A 528 -11.01 -26.28 2.41
C TYR A 528 -11.05 -27.71 1.91
N ILE A 529 -10.75 -27.91 0.61
CA ILE A 529 -10.50 -29.24 0.04
C ILE A 529 -9.19 -29.24 -0.74
N PRO A 530 -8.57 -30.41 -1.02
CA PRO A 530 -7.38 -30.49 -1.84
C PRO A 530 -7.58 -29.78 -3.19
N SER A 531 -6.59 -28.97 -3.59
CA SER A 531 -6.69 -28.15 -4.81
C SER A 531 -6.94 -28.96 -6.08
N ALA A 532 -6.43 -30.20 -6.13
CA ALA A 532 -6.66 -31.11 -7.26
C ALA A 532 -8.14 -31.51 -7.37
N ASP A 533 -8.76 -31.86 -6.24
CA ASP A 533 -10.17 -32.26 -6.19
C ASP A 533 -11.09 -31.07 -6.48
N ASN A 534 -10.78 -29.88 -5.96
CA ASN A 534 -11.54 -28.67 -6.23
C ASN A 534 -11.61 -28.32 -7.72
N ARG A 535 -10.48 -28.38 -8.41
CA ARG A 535 -10.42 -28.08 -9.86
C ARG A 535 -11.21 -29.11 -10.69
N SER A 536 -11.17 -30.36 -10.30
CA SER A 536 -11.88 -31.44 -11.00
C SER A 536 -13.39 -31.34 -10.82
N LYS A 537 -13.89 -30.78 -9.72
CA LYS A 537 -15.32 -30.70 -9.41
C LYS A 537 -16.09 -29.74 -10.34
N GLY A 538 -15.51 -28.58 -10.71
CA GLY A 538 -16.17 -27.59 -11.56
C GLY A 538 -17.44 -27.01 -10.91
N GLU A 539 -18.54 -26.96 -11.67
CA GLU A 539 -19.86 -26.41 -11.25
C GLU A 539 -20.72 -27.36 -10.44
N LEU A 540 -20.23 -28.56 -10.14
CA LEU A 540 -21.01 -29.62 -9.45
C LEU A 540 -20.65 -29.63 -7.94
N THR A 541 -21.56 -30.20 -7.13
CA THR A 541 -21.19 -30.63 -5.79
C THR A 541 -20.23 -31.81 -5.87
N TYR A 542 -19.49 -32.07 -4.78
CA TYR A 542 -18.59 -33.25 -4.73
C TYR A 542 -19.33 -34.55 -5.08
N TYR A 543 -20.50 -34.79 -4.49
CA TYR A 543 -21.29 -36.01 -4.72
C TYR A 543 -21.83 -36.11 -6.13
N GLN A 544 -22.26 -35.01 -6.73
CA GLN A 544 -22.71 -35.00 -8.14
C GLN A 544 -21.55 -35.34 -9.08
N ARG A 545 -20.35 -34.83 -8.80
CA ARG A 545 -19.19 -35.12 -9.63
C ARG A 545 -18.76 -36.59 -9.48
N GLN A 546 -18.68 -37.08 -8.23
CA GLN A 546 -18.35 -38.47 -7.95
C GLN A 546 -19.33 -39.47 -8.61
N ALA A 547 -20.62 -39.11 -8.66
CA ALA A 547 -21.64 -39.94 -9.36
C ALA A 547 -21.43 -39.95 -10.88
N LYS A 548 -20.96 -38.83 -11.48
CA LYS A 548 -20.70 -38.76 -12.93
C LYS A 548 -19.41 -39.48 -13.34
N GLU A 549 -18.39 -39.40 -12.52
CA GLU A 549 -17.04 -39.93 -12.79
C GLU A 549 -16.49 -40.65 -11.53
N PRO A 550 -16.96 -41.89 -11.28
CA PRO A 550 -16.49 -42.68 -10.15
C PRO A 550 -14.97 -42.88 -10.19
N GLY A 551 -14.30 -42.68 -9.05
CA GLY A 551 -12.83 -42.83 -8.91
C GLY A 551 -11.99 -41.63 -9.30
N THR A 552 -12.57 -40.53 -9.75
CA THR A 552 -11.84 -39.27 -10.03
C THR A 552 -11.37 -38.59 -8.76
N PHE A 553 -12.10 -38.75 -7.66
CA PHE A 553 -11.79 -38.15 -6.36
C PHE A 553 -11.20 -39.16 -5.41
N LYS A 554 -10.22 -38.67 -4.64
CA LYS A 554 -9.47 -39.50 -3.67
C LYS A 554 -10.00 -39.40 -2.25
N LEU A 555 -10.90 -38.49 -1.97
CA LEU A 555 -11.48 -38.30 -0.63
C LEU A 555 -12.61 -39.30 -0.42
N ASP A 556 -12.55 -40.04 0.68
CA ASP A 556 -13.65 -40.88 1.17
C ASP A 556 -14.62 -40.09 2.08
N GLY A 557 -15.65 -40.75 2.57
CA GLY A 557 -16.65 -40.10 3.43
C GLY A 557 -16.11 -39.58 4.73
N ASP A 558 -15.18 -40.30 5.35
CA ASP A 558 -14.55 -39.94 6.63
C ASP A 558 -13.65 -38.71 6.44
N GLN A 559 -12.90 -38.67 5.35
CA GLN A 559 -12.06 -37.51 5.01
C GLN A 559 -12.90 -36.26 4.70
N LEU A 560 -14.02 -36.40 4.01
CA LEU A 560 -14.95 -35.30 3.76
C LEU A 560 -15.55 -34.77 5.07
N ASP A 561 -15.93 -35.67 5.98
CA ASP A 561 -16.42 -35.25 7.30
C ASP A 561 -15.33 -34.55 8.11
N GLN A 562 -14.10 -35.09 8.11
CA GLN A 562 -12.96 -34.43 8.77
C GLN A 562 -12.74 -33.00 8.25
N LEU A 563 -12.84 -32.78 6.94
CA LEU A 563 -12.76 -31.46 6.31
C LEU A 563 -13.98 -30.57 6.59
N GLY A 564 -15.04 -31.11 7.19
CA GLY A 564 -16.29 -30.42 7.43
C GLY A 564 -17.13 -30.21 6.16
N TYR A 565 -16.92 -31.01 5.10
CA TYR A 565 -17.77 -30.96 3.91
C TYR A 565 -19.19 -31.42 4.26
N PRO A 566 -20.27 -30.78 3.72
CA PRO A 566 -21.64 -31.18 3.99
C PRO A 566 -21.91 -32.64 3.55
N THR A 567 -22.80 -33.32 4.23
CA THR A 567 -23.27 -34.63 3.83
C THR A 567 -24.09 -34.58 2.54
N LYS A 568 -24.25 -35.71 1.86
CA LYS A 568 -25.10 -35.78 0.67
C LYS A 568 -26.54 -35.33 0.97
N GLY A 569 -27.07 -35.68 2.15
CA GLY A 569 -28.42 -35.29 2.57
C GLY A 569 -28.58 -33.76 2.74
N GLU A 570 -27.57 -33.08 3.28
CA GLU A 570 -27.57 -31.61 3.41
C GLU A 570 -27.56 -30.90 2.05
N LEU A 571 -27.01 -31.54 1.00
CA LEU A 571 -26.89 -30.97 -0.35
C LEU A 571 -27.98 -31.47 -1.31
N VAL A 572 -28.93 -32.29 -0.88
CA VAL A 572 -29.97 -32.87 -1.76
C VAL A 572 -30.81 -31.80 -2.48
N PHE A 573 -31.00 -30.62 -1.84
CA PHE A 573 -31.75 -29.53 -2.43
C PHE A 573 -31.09 -28.92 -3.68
N VAL A 574 -29.82 -29.20 -3.93
CA VAL A 574 -29.04 -28.72 -5.10
C VAL A 574 -29.25 -29.68 -6.29
N GLU A 575 -29.83 -30.85 -6.10
CA GLU A 575 -30.00 -31.86 -7.15
C GLU A 575 -31.12 -31.53 -8.14
N SER A 576 -32.10 -30.73 -7.74
CA SER A 576 -33.24 -30.33 -8.57
C SER A 576 -33.52 -28.84 -8.54
N THR A 577 -33.85 -28.26 -9.70
CA THR A 577 -34.25 -26.86 -9.81
C THR A 577 -35.51 -26.53 -9.00
N ALA A 578 -36.38 -27.49 -8.75
CA ALA A 578 -37.59 -27.34 -7.94
C ALA A 578 -37.29 -27.20 -6.46
N THR A 579 -36.21 -27.80 -5.96
CA THR A 579 -35.78 -27.76 -4.56
C THR A 579 -34.77 -26.64 -4.27
N MET A 580 -34.19 -26.04 -5.30
CA MET A 580 -33.31 -24.88 -5.17
C MET A 580 -34.10 -23.59 -4.90
N THR A 581 -34.63 -23.45 -3.71
CA THR A 581 -35.34 -22.24 -3.23
C THR A 581 -34.48 -21.46 -2.26
N GLU A 582 -34.72 -20.13 -2.16
CA GLU A 582 -34.07 -19.27 -1.18
C GLU A 582 -34.24 -19.84 0.24
N LYS A 583 -35.45 -20.26 0.59
CA LYS A 583 -35.79 -20.89 1.88
C LYS A 583 -34.89 -22.10 2.18
N ASN A 584 -34.71 -23.00 1.20
CA ASN A 584 -33.89 -24.21 1.39
C ASN A 584 -32.40 -23.87 1.53
N TYR A 585 -31.92 -22.85 0.80
CA TYR A 585 -30.54 -22.41 0.94
C TYR A 585 -30.26 -21.79 2.32
N PHE A 586 -31.13 -20.91 2.82
CA PHE A 586 -30.98 -20.37 4.17
C PHE A 586 -31.15 -21.43 5.27
N ALA A 587 -32.07 -22.38 5.09
CA ALA A 587 -32.20 -23.52 6.01
C ALA A 587 -30.92 -24.37 6.05
N TYR A 588 -30.31 -24.62 4.88
CA TYR A 588 -29.01 -25.27 4.79
C TYR A 588 -27.93 -24.49 5.55
N LEU A 589 -27.79 -23.17 5.34
CA LEU A 589 -26.78 -22.36 6.03
C LEU A 589 -26.98 -22.37 7.56
N GLU A 590 -28.22 -22.34 8.05
CA GLU A 590 -28.50 -22.38 9.49
C GLU A 590 -28.18 -23.76 10.10
N GLY A 591 -28.52 -24.85 9.42
CA GLY A 591 -28.10 -26.20 9.83
C GLY A 591 -26.58 -26.35 9.86
N ARG A 592 -25.91 -25.87 8.82
CA ARG A 592 -24.44 -25.87 8.73
C ARG A 592 -23.77 -25.06 9.83
N LYS A 593 -24.38 -23.94 10.25
CA LYS A 593 -23.84 -23.10 11.33
C LYS A 593 -23.59 -23.92 12.59
N GLN A 594 -24.53 -24.78 12.99
CA GLN A 594 -24.40 -25.61 14.18
C GLN A 594 -23.25 -26.64 14.03
N VAL A 595 -23.15 -27.27 12.86
CA VAL A 595 -22.09 -28.26 12.58
C VAL A 595 -20.70 -27.59 12.58
N VAL A 596 -20.57 -26.45 11.90
CA VAL A 596 -19.30 -25.69 11.80
C VAL A 596 -18.87 -25.18 13.18
N LEU A 597 -19.82 -24.61 13.95
CA LEU A 597 -19.56 -24.14 15.29
C LEU A 597 -19.08 -25.27 16.21
N HIS A 598 -19.77 -26.39 16.23
CA HIS A 598 -19.41 -27.55 17.04
C HIS A 598 -18.00 -28.09 16.70
N LYS A 599 -17.72 -28.29 15.40
CA LYS A 599 -16.40 -28.74 14.94
C LYS A 599 -15.30 -27.76 15.32
N PHE A 600 -15.54 -26.47 15.11
CA PHE A 600 -14.58 -25.41 15.46
C PHE A 600 -14.26 -25.41 16.96
N MET A 601 -15.29 -25.42 17.80
CA MET A 601 -15.11 -25.38 19.26
C MET A 601 -14.44 -26.66 19.78
N THR A 602 -14.73 -27.81 19.19
CA THR A 602 -14.08 -29.10 19.53
C THR A 602 -12.61 -29.09 19.14
N ALA A 603 -12.25 -28.52 17.98
CA ALA A 603 -10.85 -28.39 17.55
C ALA A 603 -10.05 -27.43 18.44
N LEU A 604 -10.66 -26.34 18.90
CA LEU A 604 -9.98 -25.27 19.64
C LEU A 604 -9.83 -25.55 21.14
N TYR A 605 -10.77 -26.30 21.75
CA TYR A 605 -10.83 -26.63 23.18
C TYR A 605 -10.82 -28.15 23.40
N LYS A 606 -9.77 -28.79 22.89
CA LYS A 606 -9.48 -30.23 23.12
C LYS A 606 -9.14 -30.53 24.55
#